data_f26ddf0ec79c55ac348a5a16ba86c352
#
_entry.id   f26ddf0ec79c55ac348a5a16ba86c352
#
_cell.length_a   1.000
_cell.length_b   1.000
_cell.length_c   1.000
_cell.angle_alpha   90.00
_cell.angle_beta   90.00
_cell.angle_gamma   90.00
#
_symmetry.space_group_name_H-M   'P 1'
#
loop_
_entity.id
_entity.type
_entity.pdbx_description
1 polymer ?
#
loop_
_entity_poly.entity_id
_entity_poly.type
_entity_poly.pdbx_seq_one_letter_code
_entity_poly.pdbx_strand_id
1 'polypeptide(L)'
;NWHRDGHWPVDPNGTPIGSIPGQINCGYYLDPLTEQNGPIAIVPGSQKALFKPPKKDFEFPDQKIIYAKPGQAIIFNGWIYHRGLGNKSKSNRRVCLICYQNSWMKSRETFDGPIISKIKKSGSSLQKLLLGSVNKW
;
A
#
# COMPACT_ATOMS: atom_id res chain seq x y z
N ASN A 1 -5.21 13.54 0.57
CA ASN A 1 -5.47 13.50 2.02
C ASN A 1 -4.62 12.42 2.66
N TRP A 2 -4.17 12.64 3.89
CA TRP A 2 -3.56 11.62 4.71
C TRP A 2 -4.53 10.46 4.95
N HIS A 3 -4.06 9.23 4.84
CA HIS A 3 -4.86 8.04 5.07
C HIS A 3 -3.99 6.86 5.51
N ARG A 4 -4.65 5.80 5.88
CA ARG A 4 -4.12 4.46 6.07
C ARG A 4 -4.86 3.53 5.14
N ASP A 5 -4.20 2.51 4.69
CA ASP A 5 -4.83 1.48 3.89
C ASP A 5 -5.28 0.31 4.77
N GLY A 6 -6.41 -0.28 4.38
CA GLY A 6 -6.99 -1.42 5.07
C GLY A 6 -7.77 -1.06 6.34
N HIS A 7 -8.40 -2.08 6.90
CA HIS A 7 -9.07 -1.98 8.18
C HIS A 7 -8.04 -2.10 9.28
N TRP A 8 -8.15 -1.23 10.27
CA TRP A 8 -7.37 -1.31 11.46
C TRP A 8 -8.03 -2.30 12.43
N PRO A 9 -7.40 -3.44 12.76
CA PRO A 9 -7.85 -4.22 13.87
C PRO A 9 -7.53 -3.42 15.15
N VAL A 10 -8.55 -2.88 15.78
CA VAL A 10 -8.45 -2.36 17.12
C VAL A 10 -8.64 -3.57 18.03
N ASP A 11 -7.66 -3.87 18.85
CA ASP A 11 -7.84 -4.73 20.02
C ASP A 11 -9.06 -4.22 20.79
N PRO A 12 -9.93 -5.10 21.32
CA PRO A 12 -11.04 -4.70 22.19
C PRO A 12 -10.65 -3.76 23.34
N ASN A 13 -9.40 -3.82 23.78
CA ASN A 13 -8.83 -2.92 24.79
C ASN A 13 -8.25 -1.61 24.21
N GLY A 14 -8.43 -1.35 22.92
CA GLY A 14 -7.97 -0.14 22.28
C GLY A 14 -6.47 -0.10 21.92
N THR A 15 -5.74 -1.17 22.18
CA THR A 15 -4.30 -1.26 21.86
C THR A 15 -4.12 -1.54 20.37
N PRO A 16 -3.37 -0.73 19.60
CA PRO A 16 -3.14 -1.05 18.21
C PRO A 16 -2.27 -2.29 18.10
N ILE A 17 -2.71 -3.27 17.35
CA ILE A 17 -1.91 -4.41 16.92
C ILE A 17 -0.98 -3.93 15.80
N GLY A 18 -0.12 -2.95 16.10
CA GLY A 18 0.66 -2.25 15.08
C GLY A 18 2.06 -2.83 14.80
N SER A 19 2.44 -3.90 15.50
CA SER A 19 3.77 -4.48 15.33
C SER A 19 3.87 -5.43 14.13
N ILE A 20 2.75 -6.00 13.67
CA ILE A 20 2.71 -6.88 12.50
C ILE A 20 1.83 -6.20 11.45
N PRO A 21 2.37 -5.83 10.29
CA PRO A 21 1.56 -5.23 9.24
C PRO A 21 0.54 -6.23 8.72
N GLY A 22 -0.76 -5.90 8.80
CA GLY A 22 -1.79 -6.69 8.14
C GLY A 22 -1.69 -6.59 6.62
N GLN A 23 -1.13 -5.49 6.13
CA GLN A 23 -0.99 -5.17 4.72
C GLN A 23 0.34 -4.46 4.46
N ILE A 24 1.03 -4.87 3.41
CA ILE A 24 2.22 -4.19 2.89
C ILE A 24 1.89 -3.68 1.49
N ASN A 25 2.10 -2.40 1.29
CA ASN A 25 1.97 -1.77 0.00
C ASN A 25 3.31 -1.70 -0.71
N CYS A 26 3.30 -1.98 -2.01
CA CYS A 26 4.46 -1.89 -2.86
C CYS A 26 4.09 -1.10 -4.13
N GLY A 27 4.72 0.04 -4.32
CA GLY A 27 4.58 0.85 -5.53
C GLY A 27 5.81 0.68 -6.42
N TYR A 28 5.65 0.07 -7.59
CA TYR A 28 6.70 -0.03 -8.61
C TYR A 28 6.59 1.16 -9.56
N TYR A 29 7.57 2.05 -9.53
CA TYR A 29 7.53 3.29 -10.30
C TYR A 29 8.10 3.07 -11.71
N LEU A 30 7.27 3.35 -12.72
CA LEU A 30 7.65 3.27 -14.12
C LEU A 30 8.24 4.59 -14.63
N ASP A 31 7.87 5.68 -13.97
CA ASP A 31 8.40 7.04 -14.22
C ASP A 31 9.11 7.54 -12.96
N PRO A 32 10.04 8.51 -13.09
CA PRO A 32 10.71 9.08 -11.94
C PRO A 32 9.69 9.76 -11.01
N LEU A 33 9.85 9.57 -9.72
CA LEU A 33 9.07 10.24 -8.69
C LEU A 33 9.86 11.45 -8.18
N THR A 34 9.43 12.62 -8.55
CA THR A 34 10.10 13.90 -8.30
C THR A 34 9.25 14.84 -7.47
N GLU A 35 9.83 15.93 -7.02
CA GLU A 35 9.11 16.98 -6.31
C GLU A 35 7.90 17.54 -7.09
N GLN A 36 8.03 17.60 -8.43
CA GLN A 36 7.02 18.23 -9.28
C GLN A 36 5.90 17.30 -9.71
N ASN A 37 6.12 15.98 -9.76
CA ASN A 37 5.13 15.05 -10.31
C ASN A 37 4.37 14.25 -9.25
N GLY A 38 4.35 14.73 -8.01
CA GLY A 38 3.53 14.16 -6.92
C GLY A 38 4.20 13.01 -6.21
N PRO A 39 5.26 13.27 -5.43
CA PRO A 39 5.91 12.26 -4.62
C PRO A 39 4.98 11.74 -3.51
N ILE A 40 5.39 10.66 -2.87
CA ILE A 40 4.68 10.14 -1.70
C ILE A 40 5.23 10.77 -0.42
N ALA A 41 4.33 11.20 0.46
CA ALA A 41 4.68 11.61 1.81
C ALA A 41 4.25 10.54 2.79
N ILE A 42 5.10 10.26 3.77
CA ILE A 42 4.83 9.32 4.87
C ILE A 42 5.15 9.96 6.21
N VAL A 43 4.54 9.46 7.28
CA VAL A 43 4.87 9.83 8.66
C VAL A 43 5.45 8.60 9.37
N PRO A 44 6.78 8.51 9.54
CA PRO A 44 7.42 7.37 10.19
C PRO A 44 6.86 7.14 11.61
N GLY A 45 6.60 5.89 11.98
CA GLY A 45 6.07 5.55 13.30
C GLY A 45 4.54 5.66 13.45
N SER A 46 3.86 6.30 12.51
CA SER A 46 2.41 6.56 12.60
C SER A 46 1.54 5.29 12.49
N GLN A 47 2.10 4.16 12.06
CA GLN A 47 1.39 2.88 12.11
C GLN A 47 1.00 2.47 13.53
N LYS A 48 1.65 3.03 14.55
CA LYS A 48 1.36 2.81 15.97
C LYS A 48 0.40 3.84 16.57
N ALA A 49 0.04 4.90 15.82
CA ALA A 49 -0.81 5.95 16.35
C ALA A 49 -2.26 5.44 16.56
N LEU A 50 -2.87 5.81 17.68
CA LEU A 50 -4.22 5.38 18.10
C LEU A 50 -5.34 6.19 17.46
N PHE A 51 -5.02 7.30 16.84
CA PHE A 51 -5.98 8.23 16.25
C PHE A 51 -6.02 8.12 14.73
N LYS A 52 -7.07 8.63 14.12
CA LYS A 52 -7.19 8.70 12.67
C LYS A 52 -6.26 9.79 12.11
N PRO A 53 -5.74 9.62 10.89
CA PRO A 53 -4.99 10.70 10.26
C PRO A 53 -5.85 11.96 10.17
N PRO A 54 -5.24 13.15 10.34
CA PRO A 54 -5.95 14.41 10.23
C PRO A 54 -6.52 14.58 8.82
N LYS A 55 -7.53 15.42 8.73
CA LYS A 55 -8.17 15.77 7.46
C LYS A 55 -7.21 16.61 6.60
N LYS A 56 -7.70 16.99 5.45
CA LYS A 56 -7.04 17.73 4.37
C LYS A 56 -6.11 18.87 4.90
N ASP A 57 -5.00 19.04 4.22
CA ASP A 57 -4.05 20.16 4.36
C ASP A 57 -3.24 20.22 5.67
N PHE A 58 -3.21 19.14 6.45
CA PHE A 58 -2.33 19.05 7.61
C PHE A 58 -0.91 18.65 7.19
N GLU A 59 0.08 19.39 7.69
CA GLU A 59 1.50 19.08 7.50
C GLU A 59 2.07 18.52 8.80
N PHE A 60 2.54 17.26 8.77
CA PHE A 60 3.27 16.70 9.92
C PHE A 60 4.69 17.24 9.93
N PRO A 61 5.20 17.73 11.08
CA PRO A 61 6.56 18.25 11.15
C PRO A 61 7.64 17.25 10.78
N ASP A 62 7.40 15.98 11.05
CA ASP A 62 8.32 14.85 10.84
C ASP A 62 7.97 14.01 9.60
N GLN A 63 7.08 14.49 8.74
CA GLN A 63 6.78 13.81 7.47
C GLN A 63 8.05 13.68 6.62
N LYS A 64 8.16 12.59 5.89
CA LYS A 64 9.22 12.34 4.92
C LYS A 64 8.64 12.29 3.52
N ILE A 65 9.27 13.02 2.61
CA ILE A 65 8.94 12.96 1.19
C ILE A 65 9.86 11.93 0.54
N ILE A 66 9.25 10.97 -0.15
CA ILE A 66 9.96 9.86 -0.78
C ILE A 66 9.96 10.05 -2.28
N TYR A 67 11.15 9.98 -2.86
CA TYR A 67 11.39 10.02 -4.29
C TYR A 67 11.81 8.64 -4.79
N ALA A 68 11.65 8.38 -6.07
CA ALA A 68 12.08 7.12 -6.70
C ALA A 68 12.55 7.34 -8.14
N LYS A 69 13.49 6.53 -8.57
CA LYS A 69 13.88 6.41 -9.98
C LYS A 69 12.99 5.37 -10.68
N PRO A 70 12.86 5.41 -12.02
CA PRO A 70 12.21 4.34 -12.76
C PRO A 70 12.81 2.98 -12.42
N GLY A 71 11.98 1.97 -12.22
CA GLY A 71 12.38 0.64 -11.82
C GLY A 71 12.59 0.44 -10.32
N GLN A 72 12.53 1.48 -9.52
CA GLN A 72 12.55 1.33 -8.06
C GLN A 72 11.16 1.04 -7.49
N ALA A 73 11.13 0.36 -6.35
CA ALA A 73 9.94 0.10 -5.58
C ALA A 73 9.99 0.83 -4.22
N ILE A 74 8.87 1.40 -3.82
CA ILE A 74 8.66 1.90 -2.46
C ILE A 74 7.75 0.90 -1.75
N ILE A 75 8.26 0.32 -0.66
CA ILE A 75 7.55 -0.67 0.14
C ILE A 75 7.29 -0.08 1.53
N PHE A 76 6.05 -0.13 1.98
CA PHE A 76 5.66 0.41 3.27
C PHE A 76 4.50 -0.34 3.91
N ASN A 77 4.43 -0.28 5.23
CA ASN A 77 3.29 -0.78 6.00
C ASN A 77 2.02 0.01 5.64
N GLY A 78 0.96 -0.66 5.21
CA GLY A 78 -0.30 -0.01 4.82
C GLY A 78 -0.94 0.85 5.93
N TRP A 79 -0.55 0.65 7.19
CA TRP A 79 -1.06 1.44 8.32
C TRP A 79 -0.27 2.70 8.61
N ILE A 80 0.87 2.93 7.97
CA ILE A 80 1.57 4.21 8.10
C ILE A 80 0.71 5.32 7.49
N TYR A 81 0.71 6.49 8.10
CA TYR A 81 0.08 7.65 7.47
C TYR A 81 0.85 8.00 6.22
N HIS A 82 0.15 7.99 5.11
CA HIS A 82 0.74 8.36 3.84
C HIS A 82 -0.25 9.15 2.97
N ARG A 83 0.30 9.86 2.01
CA ARG A 83 -0.47 10.56 0.97
C ARG A 83 0.37 10.70 -0.29
N GLY A 84 -0.26 10.64 -1.44
CA GLY A 84 0.34 11.14 -2.68
C GLY A 84 0.22 12.65 -2.72
N LEU A 85 1.30 13.34 -3.02
CA LEU A 85 1.26 14.77 -3.29
C LEU A 85 0.74 15.05 -4.71
N GLY A 86 0.25 16.26 -4.95
CA GLY A 86 -0.29 16.64 -6.24
C GLY A 86 0.78 16.64 -7.34
N ASN A 87 0.44 16.11 -8.51
CA ASN A 87 1.29 16.25 -9.70
C ASN A 87 1.12 17.67 -10.27
N LYS A 88 2.16 18.48 -10.16
CA LYS A 88 2.24 19.85 -10.67
C LYS A 88 2.92 19.90 -12.05
N SER A 89 3.45 18.77 -12.53
CA SER A 89 4.08 18.66 -13.84
C SER A 89 3.05 18.38 -14.94
N LYS A 90 3.48 18.51 -16.19
CA LYS A 90 2.70 18.09 -17.37
C LYS A 90 2.92 16.60 -17.71
N SER A 91 3.80 15.91 -16.98
CA SER A 91 4.16 14.52 -17.24
C SER A 91 3.27 13.55 -16.48
N ASN A 92 3.02 12.39 -17.04
CA ASN A 92 2.39 11.29 -16.34
C ASN A 92 3.34 10.72 -15.27
N ARG A 93 2.75 10.19 -14.20
CA ARG A 93 3.44 9.43 -13.18
C ARG A 93 2.78 8.07 -13.06
N ARG A 94 3.32 7.09 -13.77
CA ARG A 94 2.80 5.73 -13.77
C ARG A 94 3.44 4.93 -12.64
N VAL A 95 2.60 4.22 -11.91
CA VAL A 95 3.02 3.34 -10.83
C VAL A 95 2.15 2.09 -10.86
N CYS A 96 2.75 0.92 -10.69
CA CYS A 96 2.03 -0.31 -10.44
C CYS A 96 1.95 -0.49 -8.91
N LEU A 97 0.74 -0.38 -8.36
CA LEU A 97 0.50 -0.56 -6.93
C LEU A 97 0.07 -2.00 -6.67
N ILE A 98 0.80 -2.68 -5.80
CA ILE A 98 0.50 -4.04 -5.36
C ILE A 98 0.36 -4.02 -3.84
N CYS A 99 -0.73 -4.60 -3.37
CA CYS A 99 -1.00 -4.79 -1.95
C CYS A 99 -0.81 -6.26 -1.60
N TYR A 100 0.10 -6.54 -0.68
CA TYR A 100 0.31 -7.86 -0.10
C TYR A 100 -0.35 -7.90 1.27
N GLN A 101 -1.10 -8.93 1.53
CA GLN A 101 -1.81 -9.11 2.80
C GLN A 101 -1.74 -10.56 3.27
N ASN A 102 -2.01 -10.77 4.54
CA ASN A 102 -2.09 -12.12 5.09
C ASN A 102 -3.18 -12.92 4.40
N SER A 103 -2.97 -14.23 4.28
CA SER A 103 -3.85 -15.13 3.55
C SER A 103 -5.26 -15.22 4.14
N TRP A 104 -5.43 -15.00 5.44
CA TRP A 104 -6.73 -14.98 6.12
C TRP A 104 -7.53 -13.69 5.89
N MET A 105 -6.93 -12.67 5.30
CA MET A 105 -7.62 -11.42 4.97
C MET A 105 -8.36 -11.55 3.64
N LYS A 106 -9.61 -11.10 3.62
CA LYS A 106 -10.38 -11.06 2.38
C LYS A 106 -9.74 -10.12 1.37
N SER A 107 -9.51 -10.61 0.15
CA SER A 107 -9.03 -9.77 -0.95
C SER A 107 -10.02 -8.63 -1.21
N ARG A 108 -9.49 -7.43 -1.43
CA ARG A 108 -10.27 -6.25 -1.85
C ARG A 108 -10.57 -6.26 -3.34
N GLU A 109 -9.77 -6.99 -4.11
CA GLU A 109 -9.89 -7.10 -5.55
C GLU A 109 -10.35 -8.48 -5.97
N THR A 110 -11.12 -8.57 -7.04
CA THR A 110 -11.46 -9.82 -7.70
C THR A 110 -10.46 -10.08 -8.81
N PHE A 111 -9.70 -11.16 -8.66
CA PHE A 111 -8.77 -11.60 -9.69
C PHE A 111 -9.47 -12.54 -10.67
N ASP A 112 -9.70 -12.06 -11.88
CA ASP A 112 -10.34 -12.79 -12.96
C ASP A 112 -9.62 -12.58 -14.31
N GLY A 113 -10.20 -13.09 -15.40
CA GLY A 113 -9.67 -12.99 -16.74
C GLY A 113 -8.80 -14.18 -17.18
N PRO A 114 -8.45 -14.23 -18.48
CA PRO A 114 -7.80 -15.40 -19.09
C PRO A 114 -6.44 -15.75 -18.48
N ILE A 115 -5.63 -14.75 -18.21
CA ILE A 115 -4.28 -14.94 -17.60
C ILE A 115 -4.44 -15.49 -16.18
N ILE A 116 -5.33 -14.90 -15.40
CA ILE A 116 -5.59 -15.34 -14.03
C ILE A 116 -6.12 -16.77 -14.00
N SER A 117 -7.06 -17.10 -14.89
CA SER A 117 -7.59 -18.46 -15.05
C SER A 117 -6.49 -19.47 -15.39
N LYS A 118 -5.57 -19.10 -16.29
CA LYS A 118 -4.41 -19.93 -16.62
C LYS A 118 -3.50 -20.15 -15.40
N ILE A 119 -3.21 -19.09 -14.64
CA ILE A 119 -2.38 -19.20 -13.44
C ILE A 119 -3.07 -20.07 -12.38
N LYS A 120 -4.35 -19.89 -12.13
CA LYS A 120 -5.13 -20.72 -11.19
C LYS A 120 -5.08 -22.20 -11.57
N LYS A 121 -5.12 -22.51 -12.87
CA LYS A 121 -5.10 -23.90 -13.38
C LYS A 121 -3.69 -24.49 -13.36
N SER A 122 -2.71 -23.83 -13.93
CA SER A 122 -1.38 -24.37 -14.23
C SER A 122 -0.20 -23.54 -13.72
N GLY A 123 -0.42 -22.54 -12.89
CA GLY A 123 0.63 -21.73 -12.28
C GLY A 123 1.37 -22.48 -11.17
N SER A 124 2.55 -21.97 -10.81
CA SER A 124 3.33 -22.47 -9.66
C SER A 124 2.57 -22.27 -8.34
N SER A 125 3.00 -22.98 -7.29
CA SER A 125 2.43 -22.83 -5.95
C SER A 125 2.49 -21.39 -5.46
N LEU A 126 3.62 -20.69 -5.72
CA LEU A 126 3.78 -19.28 -5.35
C LEU A 126 2.81 -18.38 -6.12
N GLN A 127 2.64 -18.58 -7.42
CA GLN A 127 1.69 -17.80 -8.21
C GLN A 127 0.25 -17.99 -7.73
N LYS A 128 -0.14 -19.21 -7.40
CA LYS A 128 -1.46 -19.52 -6.85
C LYS A 128 -1.65 -18.89 -5.46
N LEU A 129 -0.61 -18.95 -4.61
CA LEU A 129 -0.62 -18.31 -3.29
C LEU A 129 -0.82 -16.80 -3.41
N LEU A 130 -0.07 -16.13 -4.27
CA LEU A 130 -0.18 -14.68 -4.49
C LEU A 130 -1.55 -14.25 -5.03
N LEU A 131 -2.26 -15.13 -5.71
CA LEU A 131 -3.64 -14.89 -6.16
C LEU A 131 -4.70 -15.27 -5.11
N GLY A 132 -4.29 -15.67 -3.92
CA GLY A 132 -5.23 -16.08 -2.86
C GLY A 132 -5.92 -17.43 -3.11
N SER A 133 -5.48 -18.21 -4.11
CA SER A 133 -6.13 -19.47 -4.49
C SER A 133 -5.93 -20.62 -3.50
N VAL A 134 -5.07 -20.43 -2.50
CA VAL A 134 -4.69 -21.48 -1.54
C VAL A 134 -5.50 -21.39 -0.25
N ASN A 135 -6.25 -20.30 -0.06
CA ASN A 135 -7.07 -20.12 1.14
C ASN A 135 -8.38 -20.91 1.00
N LYS A 136 -8.35 -22.11 1.50
CA LYS A 136 -9.57 -22.88 1.76
C LYS A 136 -9.94 -22.66 3.24
N TRP A 137 -10.81 -21.74 3.47
CA TRP A 137 -11.56 -21.61 4.73
C TRP A 137 -13.02 -21.82 4.42
#